data_cc57f130780469f03522568f84de03eb
#
_entry.id   cc57f130780469f03522568f84de03eb
#
_cell.length_a   1.000
_cell.length_b   1.000
_cell.length_c   1.000
_cell.angle_alpha   90.00
_cell.angle_beta   90.00
_cell.angle_gamma   90.00
#
_symmetry.space_group_name_H-M   'P 1'
#
loop_
_entity.id
_entity.type
_entity.pdbx_description
1 polymer ?
#
loop_
_entity_poly.entity_id
_entity_poly.type
_entity_poly.pdbx_seq_one_letter_code
_entity_poly.pdbx_strand_id
1 'polypeptide(L)'
;FAHRRTPFVLNLHTRWRDAADDEKCLNWAKDMHAATQPFAQGVYVNFLSQEGEDRVREAYTPEVWQRLVAVKKTWDPGNLFRMNQNIKPY
;
A
#
# COMPACT_ATOMS: atom_id res chain seq x y z
N PHE A 1 9.61 -9.19 -4.06
CA PHE A 1 8.22 -8.79 -4.38
C PHE A 1 7.29 -9.97 -4.20
N ALA A 2 6.30 -9.85 -3.31
CA ALA A 2 5.44 -10.95 -2.90
C ALA A 2 4.43 -11.39 -3.97
N HIS A 3 4.00 -10.49 -4.84
CA HIS A 3 2.93 -10.71 -5.83
C HIS A 3 3.46 -11.01 -7.24
N ARG A 4 4.57 -11.75 -7.36
CA ARG A 4 5.22 -12.05 -8.65
C ARG A 4 4.35 -12.78 -9.66
N ARG A 5 3.34 -13.52 -9.20
CA ARG A 5 2.45 -14.29 -10.08
C ARG A 5 1.26 -13.49 -10.58
N THR A 6 1.06 -12.27 -10.05
CA THR A 6 -0.01 -11.39 -10.50
C THR A 6 0.39 -10.75 -11.83
N PRO A 7 -0.38 -10.96 -12.92
CA PRO A 7 0.06 -10.61 -14.26
C PRO A 7 -0.04 -9.11 -14.57
N PHE A 8 -0.85 -8.35 -13.81
CA PHE A 8 -1.13 -6.95 -14.09
C PHE A 8 -0.99 -6.08 -12.85
N VAL A 9 -0.61 -4.83 -13.06
CA VAL A 9 -0.69 -3.75 -12.07
C VAL A 9 -1.67 -2.72 -12.58
N LEU A 10 -2.73 -2.45 -11.81
CA LEU A 10 -3.66 -1.37 -12.09
C LEU A 10 -3.22 -0.14 -11.30
N ASN A 11 -2.98 0.95 -12.01
CA ASN A 11 -2.66 2.23 -11.39
C ASN A 11 -3.72 3.26 -11.80
N LEU A 12 -4.45 3.79 -10.83
CA LEU A 12 -5.53 4.75 -11.05
C LEU A 12 -4.97 6.16 -10.91
N HIS A 13 -5.02 6.92 -12.00
CA HIS A 13 -4.59 8.30 -12.01
C HIS A 13 -5.74 9.23 -12.35
N THR A 14 -5.84 10.34 -11.63
CA THR A 14 -6.68 11.48 -12.01
C THR A 14 -5.86 12.75 -11.88
N ARG A 15 -6.09 13.69 -12.79
CA ARG A 15 -5.42 14.99 -12.79
C ARG A 15 -6.46 16.08 -13.10
N TRP A 16 -6.34 17.18 -12.40
CA TRP A 16 -7.16 18.36 -12.63
C TRP A 16 -6.37 19.64 -12.34
N ARG A 17 -6.89 20.78 -12.75
CA ARG A 17 -6.24 22.08 -12.61
C ARG A 17 -6.96 23.00 -11.65
N ASP A 18 -8.28 22.91 -11.60
CA ASP A 18 -9.13 23.79 -10.81
C ASP A 18 -9.47 23.12 -9.48
N ALA A 19 -9.22 23.79 -8.36
CA ALA A 19 -9.57 23.31 -7.03
C ALA A 19 -11.09 23.05 -6.88
N ALA A 20 -11.93 23.70 -7.67
CA ALA A 20 -13.36 23.41 -7.71
C ALA A 20 -13.69 21.96 -8.13
N ASP A 21 -12.79 21.28 -8.83
CA ASP A 21 -12.94 19.88 -9.25
C ASP A 21 -12.38 18.86 -8.23
N ASP A 22 -11.80 19.30 -7.12
CA ASP A 22 -11.14 18.41 -6.14
C ASP A 22 -12.07 17.30 -5.68
N GLU A 23 -13.25 17.65 -5.19
CA GLU A 23 -14.21 16.68 -4.65
C GLU A 23 -14.63 15.66 -5.71
N LYS A 24 -14.96 16.11 -6.91
CA LYS A 24 -15.36 15.27 -8.04
C LYS A 24 -14.25 14.28 -8.42
N CYS A 25 -13.03 14.78 -8.56
CA CYS A 25 -11.89 13.96 -8.98
C CYS A 25 -11.48 12.95 -7.89
N LEU A 26 -11.48 13.36 -6.63
CA LEU A 26 -11.20 12.46 -5.51
C LEU A 26 -12.27 11.39 -5.36
N ASN A 27 -13.55 11.73 -5.50
CA ASN A 27 -14.64 10.76 -5.44
C ASN A 27 -14.56 9.76 -6.59
N TRP A 28 -14.27 10.22 -7.81
CA TRP A 28 -14.04 9.31 -8.92
C TRP A 28 -12.93 8.30 -8.64
N ALA A 29 -11.78 8.75 -8.10
CA ALA A 29 -10.67 7.86 -7.76
C ALA A 29 -11.06 6.84 -6.69
N LYS A 30 -11.81 7.25 -5.67
CA LYS A 30 -12.31 6.36 -4.61
C LYS A 30 -13.30 5.32 -5.15
N ASP A 31 -14.22 5.74 -6.01
CA ASP A 31 -15.22 4.84 -6.60
C ASP A 31 -14.56 3.80 -7.52
N MET A 32 -13.61 4.22 -8.35
CA MET A 32 -12.82 3.32 -9.19
C MET A 32 -12.00 2.34 -8.36
N HIS A 33 -11.36 2.82 -7.30
CA HIS A 33 -10.63 1.95 -6.37
C HIS A 33 -11.57 0.91 -5.74
N ALA A 34 -12.72 1.34 -5.21
CA ALA A 34 -13.70 0.42 -4.62
C ALA A 34 -14.22 -0.61 -5.64
N ALA A 35 -14.51 -0.19 -6.87
CA ALA A 35 -15.00 -1.07 -7.92
C ALA A 35 -13.96 -2.13 -8.36
N THR A 36 -12.68 -1.82 -8.26
CA THR A 36 -11.58 -2.72 -8.66
C THR A 36 -11.07 -3.61 -7.54
N GLN A 37 -11.38 -3.30 -6.27
CA GLN A 37 -10.95 -4.09 -5.10
C GLN A 37 -11.27 -5.58 -5.17
N PRO A 38 -12.45 -6.03 -5.63
CA PRO A 38 -12.76 -7.45 -5.72
C PRO A 38 -11.81 -8.26 -6.61
N PHE A 39 -11.11 -7.59 -7.51
CA PHE A 39 -10.15 -8.20 -8.44
C PHE A 39 -8.69 -8.06 -7.98
N ALA A 40 -8.44 -7.28 -6.93
CA ALA A 40 -7.10 -7.04 -6.41
C ALA A 40 -6.62 -8.23 -5.56
N GLN A 41 -5.33 -8.57 -5.70
CA GLN A 41 -4.66 -9.60 -4.90
C GLN A 41 -3.66 -9.01 -3.90
N GLY A 42 -3.34 -7.73 -4.03
CA GLY A 42 -2.40 -7.03 -3.19
C GLY A 42 -2.02 -5.68 -3.79
N VAL A 43 -1.02 -5.06 -3.22
CA VAL A 43 -0.53 -3.74 -3.62
C VAL A 43 0.98 -3.74 -3.82
N TYR A 44 1.47 -2.78 -4.61
CA TYR A 44 2.90 -2.56 -4.76
C TYR A 44 3.36 -1.49 -3.76
N VAL A 45 4.19 -1.89 -2.81
CA VAL A 45 4.59 -1.04 -1.67
C VAL A 45 5.17 0.31 -2.08
N ASN A 46 5.90 0.38 -3.19
CA ASN A 46 6.52 1.62 -3.66
C ASN A 46 5.51 2.65 -4.19
N PHE A 47 4.26 2.25 -4.44
CA PHE A 47 3.18 3.13 -4.88
C PHE A 47 2.27 3.57 -3.73
N LEU A 48 2.49 3.05 -2.53
CA LEU A 48 1.77 3.47 -1.34
C LEU A 48 2.32 4.81 -0.83
N SER A 49 1.41 5.68 -0.39
CA SER A 49 1.72 6.92 0.31
C SER A 49 1.38 6.76 1.80
N GLN A 50 0.62 7.67 2.37
CA GLN A 50 0.20 7.65 3.78
C GLN A 50 -1.17 6.96 3.94
N GLU A 51 -1.26 5.71 3.50
CA GLU A 51 -2.53 4.97 3.45
C GLU A 51 -2.77 4.07 4.68
N GLY A 52 -1.85 4.06 5.62
CA GLY A 52 -1.96 3.30 6.87
C GLY A 52 -1.32 1.91 6.82
N GLU A 53 -1.22 1.30 8.01
CA GLU A 53 -0.50 0.02 8.20
C GLU A 53 -1.16 -1.15 7.47
N ASP A 54 -2.48 -1.18 7.42
CA ASP A 54 -3.22 -2.26 6.76
C ASP A 54 -2.88 -2.34 5.27
N ARG A 55 -2.73 -1.20 4.60
CA ARG A 55 -2.32 -1.14 3.20
C ARG A 55 -0.88 -1.60 3.00
N VAL A 56 0.03 -1.25 3.91
CA VAL A 56 1.41 -1.75 3.87
C VAL A 56 1.43 -3.26 4.00
N ARG A 57 0.60 -3.82 4.87
CA ARG A 57 0.50 -5.27 5.06
C ARG A 57 0.00 -6.00 3.81
N GLU A 58 -0.92 -5.41 3.05
CA GLU A 58 -1.43 -5.96 1.78
C GLU A 58 -0.34 -6.07 0.69
N ALA A 59 0.78 -5.36 0.83
CA ALA A 59 1.91 -5.47 -0.10
C ALA A 59 2.69 -6.78 0.04
N TYR A 60 2.41 -7.56 1.09
CA TYR A 60 3.15 -8.77 1.42
C TYR A 60 2.21 -9.95 1.67
N THR A 61 2.68 -11.18 1.36
CA THR A 61 1.99 -12.37 1.84
C THR A 61 2.18 -12.53 3.36
N PRO A 62 1.31 -13.26 4.06
CA PRO A 62 1.43 -13.48 5.50
C PRO A 62 2.82 -14.02 5.91
N GLU A 63 3.38 -14.95 5.12
CA GLU A 63 4.69 -15.54 5.39
C GLU A 63 5.83 -14.53 5.24
N VAL A 64 5.77 -13.71 4.18
CA VAL A 64 6.76 -12.64 3.94
C VAL A 64 6.66 -11.59 5.03
N TRP A 65 5.44 -11.21 5.42
CA TRP A 65 5.22 -10.26 6.51
C TRP A 65 5.86 -10.74 7.82
N GLN A 66 5.60 -11.98 8.22
CA GLN A 66 6.17 -12.55 9.44
C GLN A 66 7.71 -12.54 9.43
N ARG A 67 8.31 -12.87 8.28
CA ARG A 67 9.77 -12.80 8.11
C ARG A 67 10.30 -11.39 8.23
N LEU A 68 9.63 -10.40 7.64
CA LEU A 68 10.01 -8.98 7.74
C LEU A 68 9.91 -8.47 9.17
N VAL A 69 8.85 -8.83 9.90
CA VAL A 69 8.71 -8.50 11.33
C VAL A 69 9.84 -9.12 12.15
N ALA A 70 10.20 -10.39 11.90
CA ALA A 70 11.31 -11.07 12.58
C ALA A 70 12.66 -10.37 12.32
N VAL A 71 12.94 -10.00 11.06
CA VAL A 71 14.14 -9.23 10.69
C VAL A 71 14.14 -7.87 11.40
N LYS A 72 13.02 -7.16 11.36
CA LYS A 72 12.84 -5.86 12.00
C LYS A 72 13.08 -5.97 13.51
N LYS A 73 12.53 -6.99 14.16
CA LYS A 73 12.71 -7.24 15.60
C LYS A 73 14.16 -7.53 15.98
N THR A 74 14.91 -8.20 15.11
CA THR A 74 16.32 -8.51 15.34
C THR A 74 17.21 -7.29 15.17
N TRP A 75 17.00 -6.50 14.10
CA TRP A 75 17.94 -5.46 13.71
C TRP A 75 17.52 -4.04 14.11
N ASP A 76 16.24 -3.82 14.37
CA ASP A 76 15.71 -2.52 14.79
C ASP A 76 14.57 -2.69 15.82
N PRO A 77 14.83 -3.32 16.98
CA PRO A 77 13.80 -3.59 17.98
C PRO A 77 13.19 -2.30 18.57
N GLY A 78 13.94 -1.21 18.58
CA GLY A 78 13.48 0.10 19.03
C GLY A 78 12.70 0.87 17.98
N ASN A 79 12.51 0.30 16.78
CA ASN A 79 11.81 0.95 15.67
C ASN A 79 12.34 2.36 15.33
N LEU A 80 13.67 2.50 15.30
CA LEU A 80 14.34 3.75 14.96
C LEU A 80 14.04 4.16 13.52
N PHE A 81 14.12 3.20 12.59
CA PHE A 81 13.82 3.38 11.17
C PHE A 81 12.33 3.14 10.93
N ARG A 82 11.52 4.18 11.09
CA ARG A 82 10.04 4.10 11.07
C ARG A 82 9.35 4.99 10.04
N MET A 83 10.13 5.58 9.14
CA MET A 83 9.57 6.44 8.09
C MET A 83 8.93 5.62 6.96
N ASN A 84 8.05 6.27 6.20
CA ASN A 84 7.35 5.68 5.05
C ASN A 84 6.56 4.41 5.42
N GLN A 85 6.77 3.32 4.68
CA GLN A 85 6.04 2.06 4.82
C GLN A 85 6.67 1.19 5.93
N ASN A 86 6.54 1.66 7.16
CA ASN A 86 7.14 1.00 8.32
C ASN A 86 6.53 -0.38 8.59
N ILE A 87 7.39 -1.32 8.96
CA ILE A 87 7.02 -2.61 9.55
C ILE A 87 7.42 -2.57 11.01
N LYS A 88 6.44 -2.63 11.92
CA LYS A 88 6.69 -2.59 13.35
C LYS A 88 7.29 -3.89 13.86
N PRO A 89 8.22 -3.86 14.82
CA PRO A 89 8.84 -5.06 15.39
C PRO A 89 7.97 -5.80 16.43
N TYR A 90 6.77 -5.31 16.67
CA TYR A 90 5.83 -5.83 17.69
C TYR A 90 4.40 -5.95 17.17
#